data_e482f2fba87396f9defc201cd93e7656
#
_entry.id   e482f2fba87396f9defc201cd93e7656
#
_cell.length_a   1.000
_cell.length_b   1.000
_cell.length_c   1.000
_cell.angle_alpha   90.00
_cell.angle_beta   90.00
_cell.angle_gamma   90.00
#
_symmetry.space_group_name_H-M   'P 1'
#
loop_
_entity.id
_entity.type
_entity.pdbx_description
1 polymer ?
#
loop_
_entity_poly.entity_id
_entity_poly.type
_entity_poly.pdbx_seq_one_letter_code
_entity_poly.pdbx_strand_id
1 'polypeptide(L)'
;MDVEGPTSPVVAVYGTLRRGCRNHGLLDGAEPLGAGFVDGTLWLVETEEHRAYPYPALIRDGSSRVVVECYRVSGAPQLAALDRLESFDPDDEAASEYVRRTVPVAGASVDRAQVYVYRGSRDRLSRPIPGGDWVAGGGG
;
A
#
# COMPACT_ATOMS: atom_id res chain seq x y z
N MET A 1 7.07 12.01 -28.66
CA MET A 1 6.84 11.78 -28.12
C MET A 1 6.58 11.53 -27.33
N ASP A 2 7.00 11.12 -27.22
CA ASP A 2 6.85 10.72 -26.42
C ASP A 2 6.54 10.38 -25.74
N VAL A 3 6.41 10.06 -25.83
CA VAL A 3 6.17 9.69 -25.23
C VAL A 3 5.90 9.38 -24.30
N GLU A 4 6.14 9.23 -24.00
CA GLU A 4 6.17 8.96 -23.18
C GLU A 4 5.90 8.65 -22.23
N GLY A 5 5.83 8.72 -22.89
CA GLY A 5 5.46 8.68 -21.64
C GLY A 5 5.90 7.81 -20.64
N PRO A 6 6.03 8.29 -19.55
CA PRO A 6 6.41 7.40 -18.50
C PRO A 6 5.32 6.41 -18.31
N THR A 7 5.71 5.21 -18.33
CA THR A 7 4.78 4.12 -18.23
C THR A 7 4.88 3.41 -16.89
N SER A 8 5.81 3.84 -16.04
CA SER A 8 5.97 3.21 -14.72
C SER A 8 4.76 3.51 -13.85
N PRO A 9 4.21 2.51 -13.19
CA PRO A 9 3.02 2.69 -12.37
C PRO A 9 3.27 3.56 -11.14
N VAL A 10 2.18 4.13 -10.64
CA VAL A 10 2.16 4.85 -9.38
C VAL A 10 1.54 3.95 -8.33
N VAL A 11 2.19 3.82 -7.18
CA VAL A 11 1.68 3.08 -6.04
C VAL A 11 1.38 4.04 -4.90
N ALA A 12 0.34 3.73 -4.12
CA ALA A 12 0.00 4.44 -2.89
C ALA A 12 0.26 3.49 -1.74
N VAL A 13 1.19 3.85 -0.86
CA VAL A 13 1.59 3.00 0.25
C VAL A 13 1.05 3.60 1.55
N TYR A 14 0.55 2.74 2.44
CA TYR A 14 -0.12 3.19 3.67
C TYR A 14 0.47 2.59 4.94
N GLY A 15 1.47 1.72 4.82
CA GLY A 15 1.99 0.95 5.95
C GLY A 15 3.50 1.01 6.05
N THR A 16 4.12 -0.17 6.12
CA THR A 16 5.56 -0.29 6.39
C THR A 16 6.45 0.25 5.27
N LEU A 17 5.88 0.55 4.10
CA LEU A 17 6.61 1.19 2.99
C LEU A 17 6.66 2.71 3.11
N ARG A 18 5.91 3.30 4.03
CA ARG A 18 5.90 4.76 4.21
C ARG A 18 7.25 5.24 4.72
N ARG A 19 7.53 6.54 4.48
CA ARG A 19 8.77 7.17 4.90
C ARG A 19 9.00 6.97 6.40
N GLY A 20 10.20 6.54 6.77
CA GLY A 20 10.55 6.27 8.16
C GLY A 20 10.15 4.90 8.65
N CYS A 21 9.47 4.10 7.84
CA CYS A 21 9.05 2.76 8.22
C CYS A 21 10.02 1.70 7.71
N ARG A 22 9.91 0.50 8.26
CA ARG A 22 10.93 -0.56 8.10
C ARG A 22 11.20 -1.01 6.65
N ASN A 23 10.20 -0.90 5.79
CA ASN A 23 10.32 -1.39 4.41
C ASN A 23 10.45 -0.26 3.39
N HIS A 24 10.59 0.98 3.85
CA HIS A 24 10.66 2.12 2.95
C HIS A 24 11.82 2.01 1.94
N GLY A 25 12.91 1.35 2.31
CA GLY A 25 14.05 1.16 1.41
C GLY A 25 13.72 0.46 0.11
N LEU A 26 12.63 -0.31 0.06
CA LEU A 26 12.19 -0.93 -1.19
C LEU A 26 11.74 0.10 -2.23
N LEU A 27 11.49 1.33 -1.82
CA LEU A 27 11.10 2.44 -2.71
C LEU A 27 12.28 3.30 -3.16
N ASP A 28 13.51 2.90 -2.87
CA ASP A 28 14.69 3.62 -3.33
C ASP A 28 14.66 3.73 -4.85
N GLY A 29 14.86 4.94 -5.36
CA GLY A 29 14.78 5.21 -6.79
C GLY A 29 13.39 5.53 -7.30
N ALA A 30 12.35 5.36 -6.50
CA ALA A 30 11.00 5.76 -6.87
C ALA A 30 10.83 7.27 -6.72
N GLU A 31 9.98 7.86 -7.56
CA GLU A 31 9.71 9.30 -7.53
C GLU A 31 8.57 9.60 -6.54
N PRO A 32 8.82 10.40 -5.49
CA PRO A 32 7.75 10.79 -4.57
C PRO A 32 6.74 11.71 -5.26
N LEU A 33 5.46 11.45 -5.05
CA LEU A 33 4.37 12.21 -5.67
C LEU A 33 3.42 12.81 -4.63
N GLY A 34 3.84 12.83 -3.37
CA GLY A 34 3.10 13.48 -2.30
C GLY A 34 2.20 12.54 -1.51
N ALA A 35 1.74 13.06 -0.38
CA ALA A 35 0.83 12.34 0.50
C ALA A 35 -0.62 12.65 0.13
N GLY A 36 -1.51 11.73 0.45
CA GLY A 36 -2.92 11.91 0.17
C GLY A 36 -3.76 10.89 0.92
N PHE A 37 -4.97 10.64 0.40
CA PHE A 37 -5.94 9.76 1.03
C PHE A 37 -6.58 8.84 0.00
N VAL A 38 -6.87 7.62 0.44
CA VAL A 38 -7.75 6.70 -0.31
C VAL A 38 -8.91 6.32 0.60
N ASP A 39 -10.05 5.99 0.00
CA ASP A 39 -11.23 5.57 0.78
C ASP A 39 -11.04 4.17 1.32
N GLY A 40 -11.44 3.96 2.57
CA GLY A 40 -11.39 2.66 3.21
C GLY A 40 -11.15 2.77 4.70
N THR A 41 -10.94 1.62 5.32
CA THR A 41 -10.59 1.51 6.74
C THR A 41 -9.27 0.76 6.86
N LEU A 42 -8.40 1.24 7.72
CA LEU A 42 -7.12 0.60 7.98
C LEU A 42 -7.23 -0.24 9.25
N TRP A 43 -6.83 -1.50 9.14
CA TRP A 43 -6.87 -2.44 10.25
C TRP A 43 -5.48 -2.95 10.59
N LEU A 44 -5.27 -3.26 11.86
CA LEU A 44 -4.03 -3.89 12.30
C LEU A 44 -4.15 -5.41 12.12
N VAL A 45 -3.12 -6.00 11.51
CA VAL A 45 -2.93 -7.45 11.47
C VAL A 45 -1.81 -7.76 12.45
N GLU A 46 -2.09 -8.62 13.42
CA GLU A 46 -1.09 -9.01 14.40
C GLU A 46 0.00 -9.88 13.75
N THR A 47 1.07 -10.14 14.49
CA THR A 47 2.21 -10.90 14.01
C THR A 47 1.77 -12.27 13.47
N GLU A 48 2.28 -12.62 12.30
CA GLU A 48 1.99 -13.87 11.60
C GLU A 48 3.25 -14.71 11.45
N GLU A 49 3.09 -15.96 11.08
CA GLU A 49 4.22 -16.87 10.89
C GLU A 49 5.23 -16.34 9.86
N HIS A 50 4.74 -15.73 8.79
CA HIS A 50 5.60 -15.23 7.70
C HIS A 50 6.01 -13.78 7.88
N ARG A 51 5.56 -13.13 8.95
CA ARG A 51 5.96 -11.76 9.27
C ARG A 51 6.20 -11.63 10.77
N ALA A 52 7.38 -11.16 11.11
CA ALA A 52 7.81 -11.05 12.50
C ALA A 52 7.31 -9.77 13.18
N TYR A 53 6.44 -9.00 12.53
CA TYR A 53 5.97 -7.71 13.03
C TYR A 53 4.53 -7.47 12.58
N PRO A 54 3.77 -6.68 13.35
CA PRO A 54 2.41 -6.29 12.93
C PRO A 54 2.44 -5.42 11.69
N TYR A 55 1.39 -5.46 10.90
CA TYR A 55 1.29 -4.69 9.65
C TYR A 55 -0.16 -4.30 9.39
N PRO A 56 -0.38 -3.26 8.56
CA PRO A 56 -1.74 -2.78 8.32
C PRO A 56 -2.39 -3.47 7.13
N ALA A 57 -3.71 -3.51 7.17
CA ALA A 57 -4.54 -4.04 6.10
C ALA A 57 -5.57 -2.99 5.69
N LEU A 58 -5.61 -2.63 4.42
CA LEU A 58 -6.62 -1.73 3.86
C LEU A 58 -7.83 -2.54 3.43
N ILE A 59 -8.99 -2.17 3.98
CA ILE A 59 -10.29 -2.71 3.58
C ILE A 59 -11.04 -1.59 2.87
N ARG A 60 -11.48 -1.84 1.64
CA ARG A 60 -12.16 -0.83 0.84
C ARG A 60 -13.66 -0.90 1.05
N ASP A 61 -14.09 -0.41 2.20
CA ASP A 61 -15.51 -0.40 2.57
C ASP A 61 -16.18 0.98 2.38
N GLY A 62 -15.41 1.99 1.97
CA GLY A 62 -15.95 3.31 1.71
C GLY A 62 -16.32 4.11 2.95
N SER A 63 -16.01 3.62 4.16
CA SER A 63 -16.51 4.23 5.39
C SER A 63 -15.61 5.34 5.94
N SER A 64 -14.36 5.44 5.50
CA SER A 64 -13.41 6.38 6.07
C SER A 64 -12.33 6.70 5.06
N ARG A 65 -11.21 7.26 5.50
CA ARG A 65 -10.06 7.58 4.65
C ARG A 65 -8.80 7.03 5.28
N VAL A 66 -7.86 6.61 4.41
CA VAL A 66 -6.57 6.05 4.80
C VAL A 66 -5.48 6.95 4.25
N VAL A 67 -4.54 7.33 5.11
CA VAL A 67 -3.40 8.17 4.73
C VAL A 67 -2.42 7.36 3.90
N VAL A 68 -2.05 7.89 2.74
CA VAL A 68 -1.12 7.24 1.82
C VAL A 68 0.00 8.18 1.41
N GLU A 69 1.10 7.60 0.95
CA GLU A 69 2.18 8.31 0.26
C GLU A 69 2.29 7.70 -1.13
N CYS A 70 2.33 8.55 -2.16
CA CYS A 70 2.34 8.08 -3.54
C CYS A 70 3.75 8.14 -4.12
N TYR A 71 4.11 7.12 -4.88
CA TYR A 71 5.42 7.00 -5.52
C TYR A 71 5.28 6.41 -6.91
N ARG A 72 6.00 6.98 -7.87
CA ARG A 72 6.14 6.36 -9.18
C ARG A 72 7.31 5.40 -9.13
N VAL A 73 7.05 4.12 -9.30
CA VAL A 73 8.12 3.12 -9.22
C VAL A 73 9.08 3.28 -10.39
N SER A 74 10.32 2.84 -10.19
CA SER A 74 11.38 2.99 -11.20
C SER A 74 11.23 2.02 -12.36
N GLY A 75 10.43 0.98 -12.21
CA GLY A 75 10.18 0.01 -13.27
C GLY A 75 9.60 -1.29 -12.74
N ALA A 76 9.46 -2.25 -13.63
CA ALA A 76 8.86 -3.56 -13.31
C ALA A 76 9.59 -4.32 -12.20
N PRO A 77 10.93 -4.32 -12.12
CA PRO A 77 11.61 -5.02 -11.02
C PRO A 77 11.27 -4.45 -9.65
N GLN A 78 11.13 -3.14 -9.53
CA GLN A 78 10.75 -2.54 -8.24
C GLN A 78 9.32 -2.91 -7.88
N LEU A 79 8.39 -2.84 -8.84
CA LEU A 79 7.00 -3.24 -8.59
C LEU A 79 6.92 -4.69 -8.16
N ALA A 80 7.68 -5.57 -8.80
CA ALA A 80 7.71 -6.99 -8.43
C ALA A 80 8.21 -7.20 -7.00
N ALA A 81 9.17 -6.39 -6.55
CA ALA A 81 9.66 -6.47 -5.17
C ALA A 81 8.56 -6.07 -4.18
N LEU A 82 7.78 -5.03 -4.49
CA LEU A 82 6.65 -4.63 -3.66
C LEU A 82 5.59 -5.73 -3.61
N ASP A 83 5.29 -6.33 -4.76
CA ASP A 83 4.31 -7.43 -4.84
C ASP A 83 4.74 -8.58 -3.93
N ARG A 84 6.02 -8.93 -3.93
CA ARG A 84 6.53 -10.01 -3.07
C ARG A 84 6.39 -9.66 -1.58
N LEU A 85 6.68 -8.42 -1.22
CA LEU A 85 6.49 -8.00 0.17
C LEU A 85 5.03 -8.15 0.61
N GLU A 86 4.10 -7.80 -0.28
CA GLU A 86 2.67 -7.82 0.03
C GLU A 86 2.04 -9.19 -0.17
N SER A 87 2.83 -10.21 -0.49
CA SER A 87 2.32 -11.55 -0.78
C SER A 87 1.23 -11.51 -1.85
N PHE A 88 1.51 -10.76 -2.92
CA PHE A 88 0.64 -10.64 -4.07
C PHE A 88 1.26 -11.34 -5.27
N ASP A 89 0.53 -12.30 -5.81
CA ASP A 89 0.87 -12.96 -7.06
C ASP A 89 -0.13 -12.54 -8.12
N PRO A 90 0.26 -11.74 -9.13
CA PRO A 90 -0.68 -11.30 -10.16
C PRO A 90 -1.33 -12.44 -10.93
N ASP A 91 -0.69 -13.61 -10.96
CA ASP A 91 -1.20 -14.79 -11.65
C ASP A 91 -2.09 -15.66 -10.76
N ASP A 92 -2.17 -15.37 -9.47
CA ASP A 92 -2.98 -16.13 -8.52
C ASP A 92 -3.49 -15.22 -7.41
N GLU A 93 -4.43 -14.36 -7.74
CA GLU A 93 -5.00 -13.42 -6.77
C GLU A 93 -5.76 -14.13 -5.65
N ALA A 94 -6.36 -15.27 -5.96
CA ALA A 94 -7.13 -16.01 -4.97
C ALA A 94 -6.27 -16.53 -3.81
N ALA A 95 -4.99 -16.81 -4.08
CA ALA A 95 -4.05 -17.25 -3.05
C ALA A 95 -3.26 -16.11 -2.43
N SER A 96 -3.47 -14.87 -2.88
CA SER A 96 -2.70 -13.72 -2.41
C SER A 96 -3.30 -13.13 -1.15
N GLU A 97 -2.44 -12.62 -0.28
CA GLU A 97 -2.88 -11.92 0.95
C GLU A 97 -3.40 -10.52 0.62
N TYR A 98 -2.74 -9.84 -0.31
CA TYR A 98 -3.15 -8.52 -0.82
C TYR A 98 -3.27 -8.60 -2.33
N VAL A 99 -4.08 -7.71 -2.90
CA VAL A 99 -4.15 -7.56 -4.36
C VAL A 99 -3.99 -6.09 -4.70
N ARG A 100 -3.32 -5.78 -5.82
CA ARG A 100 -3.17 -4.40 -6.29
C ARG A 100 -4.40 -3.98 -7.08
N ARG A 101 -4.93 -2.79 -6.74
CA ARG A 101 -6.07 -2.20 -7.44
C ARG A 101 -5.80 -0.73 -7.68
N THR A 102 -6.20 -0.23 -8.85
CA THR A 102 -6.15 1.20 -9.15
C THR A 102 -7.34 1.88 -8.50
N VAL A 103 -7.06 2.91 -7.69
CA VAL A 103 -8.08 3.61 -6.94
C VAL A 103 -7.89 5.12 -7.05
N PRO A 104 -8.94 5.91 -6.83
CA PRO A 104 -8.79 7.37 -6.75
C PRO A 104 -7.97 7.75 -5.52
N VAL A 105 -7.16 8.80 -5.66
CA VAL A 105 -6.37 9.38 -4.57
C VAL A 105 -6.71 10.86 -4.47
N ALA A 106 -6.91 11.35 -3.26
CA ALA A 106 -7.13 12.78 -3.00
C ALA A 106 -5.90 13.36 -2.29
N GLY A 107 -5.50 14.58 -2.66
CA GLY A 107 -4.47 15.33 -1.95
C GLY A 107 -3.04 15.16 -2.47
N ALA A 108 -2.75 14.11 -3.22
CA ALA A 108 -1.43 13.93 -3.82
C ALA A 108 -1.35 14.65 -5.17
N SER A 109 -0.18 14.61 -5.81
CA SER A 109 -0.01 15.22 -7.12
C SER A 109 -0.52 14.34 -8.27
N VAL A 110 -1.09 13.18 -7.93
CA VAL A 110 -1.75 12.28 -8.88
C VAL A 110 -3.17 12.02 -8.43
N ASP A 111 -4.05 11.69 -9.38
CA ASP A 111 -5.47 11.44 -9.10
C ASP A 111 -5.76 9.98 -8.84
N ARG A 112 -4.90 9.09 -9.26
CA ARG A 112 -5.10 7.65 -9.16
C ARG A 112 -3.77 6.96 -8.88
N ALA A 113 -3.85 5.85 -8.17
CA ALA A 113 -2.66 5.04 -7.87
C ALA A 113 -3.09 3.61 -7.63
N GLN A 114 -2.14 2.69 -7.73
CA GLN A 114 -2.37 1.31 -7.35
C GLN A 114 -2.12 1.16 -5.87
N VAL A 115 -3.03 0.50 -5.18
CA VAL A 115 -2.93 0.28 -3.74
C VAL A 115 -3.11 -1.21 -3.46
N TYR A 116 -2.43 -1.70 -2.42
CA TYR A 116 -2.56 -3.09 -2.01
C TYR A 116 -3.75 -3.23 -1.07
N VAL A 117 -4.80 -3.92 -1.54
CA VAL A 117 -6.03 -4.14 -0.80
C VAL A 117 -5.95 -5.50 -0.13
N TYR A 118 -6.28 -5.57 1.16
CA TYR A 118 -6.20 -6.81 1.91
C TYR A 118 -7.26 -7.81 1.41
N ARG A 119 -6.82 -9.02 1.16
CA ARG A 119 -7.66 -10.12 0.71
C ARG A 119 -7.60 -11.34 1.65
N GLY A 120 -6.76 -11.28 2.66
CA GLY A 120 -6.62 -12.38 3.60
C GLY A 120 -7.85 -12.57 4.49
N SER A 121 -7.73 -13.47 5.46
CA SER A 121 -8.83 -13.76 6.37
C SER A 121 -9.17 -12.54 7.23
N ARG A 122 -10.46 -12.22 7.34
CA ARG A 122 -10.95 -11.17 8.24
C ARG A 122 -10.69 -11.51 9.70
N ASP A 123 -10.51 -12.80 10.02
CA ASP A 123 -10.20 -13.24 11.38
C ASP A 123 -8.83 -12.76 11.87
N ARG A 124 -7.96 -12.36 10.94
CA ARG A 124 -6.65 -11.82 11.28
C ARG A 124 -6.67 -10.34 11.63
N LEU A 125 -7.75 -9.66 11.34
CA LEU A 125 -7.87 -8.22 11.61
C LEU A 125 -8.13 -8.03 13.09
N SER A 126 -7.21 -7.32 13.75
CA SER A 126 -7.23 -7.16 15.20
C SER A 126 -8.09 -5.97 15.64
N ARG A 127 -7.78 -4.77 15.11
CA ARG A 127 -8.51 -3.55 15.47
C ARG A 127 -8.30 -2.50 14.37
N PRO A 128 -9.23 -1.53 14.27
CA PRO A 128 -9.01 -0.40 13.36
C PRO A 128 -7.86 0.48 13.84
N ILE A 129 -7.14 1.05 12.88
CA ILE A 129 -6.05 1.97 13.18
C ILE A 129 -6.62 3.39 13.20
N PRO A 130 -6.48 4.13 14.31
CA PRO A 130 -7.07 5.45 14.44
C PRO A 130 -6.68 6.40 13.33
N GLY A 131 -7.67 7.13 12.79
CA GLY A 131 -7.45 8.11 11.72
C GLY A 131 -7.02 7.53 10.40
N GLY A 132 -6.96 6.21 10.26
CA GLY A 132 -6.45 5.59 9.03
C GLY A 132 -4.99 5.93 8.75
N ASP A 133 -4.20 6.18 9.78
CA ASP A 133 -2.82 6.64 9.65
C ASP A 133 -1.89 5.72 10.42
N TRP A 134 -1.18 4.87 9.67
CA TRP A 134 -0.28 3.87 10.25
C TRP A 134 0.80 4.49 11.14
N VAL A 135 1.41 5.58 10.66
CA VAL A 135 2.52 6.22 11.38
C VAL A 135 2.01 6.93 12.62
N ALA A 136 0.94 7.75 12.50
CA ALA A 136 0.35 8.44 13.63
C ALA A 136 -0.25 7.48 14.66
N GLY A 137 -0.66 6.29 14.21
CA GLY A 137 -1.18 5.25 15.07
C GLY A 137 -0.11 4.41 15.78
N GLY A 138 1.17 4.76 15.62
CA GLY A 138 2.28 4.07 16.28
C GLY A 138 2.94 2.99 15.46
N GLY A 139 2.59 2.86 14.18
CA GLY A 139 3.20 1.89 13.28
C GLY A 139 4.60 2.29 12.82
N GLY A 140 5.35 1.31 12.35
CA GLY A 140 6.72 1.57 11.89
C GLY A 140 7.25 0.59 10.83
#